data_642d84cc976063b98ec633dbbc835850
#
_entry.id   642d84cc976063b98ec633dbbc835850
#
_cell.length_a   1.000
_cell.length_b   1.000
_cell.length_c   1.000
_cell.angle_alpha   90.00
_cell.angle_beta   90.00
_cell.angle_gamma   90.00
#
_symmetry.space_group_name_H-M   'P 1'
#
loop_
_entity.id
_entity.type
_entity.pdbx_description
1 polymer ?
#
loop_
_entity_poly.entity_id
_entity_poly.type
_entity_poly.pdbx_seq_one_letter_code
_entity_poly.pdbx_strand_id
1 'polypeptide(L)'
;MVNSMLKKGGLNAMWFTISLIITAFPLAGLLQQTNILKTVVGKSSLILKSPTAAITASLVTPAVLCIITGASYVPAVLTAATYGDVYDDLELDRKVLSRSGEDTGTLFSPFVPWHGSGVYFSSTLGVPTLEYAPYYFLGWLDPLVALFCAFTGWGVFYTEGRRGWGKKNRYVKKDKQVSAN
;
A
#
# COMPACT_ATOMS: atom_id res chain seq x y z
N MET A 1 5.02 9.69 -32.88
CA MET A 1 4.85 9.17 -31.52
C MET A 1 3.40 8.77 -31.23
N VAL A 2 2.40 9.66 -31.32
CA VAL A 2 0.99 9.32 -31.08
C VAL A 2 0.46 8.22 -32.00
N ASN A 3 0.80 8.26 -33.29
CA ASN A 3 0.39 7.29 -34.31
C ASN A 3 0.99 5.88 -34.08
N SER A 4 2.16 5.78 -33.48
CA SER A 4 2.76 4.49 -33.08
C SER A 4 2.12 3.90 -31.83
N MET A 5 1.63 4.74 -30.93
CA MET A 5 0.86 4.30 -29.75
C MET A 5 -0.51 3.76 -30.13
N LEU A 6 -1.20 4.40 -31.07
CA LEU A 6 -2.51 3.97 -31.56
C LEU A 6 -2.46 2.69 -32.39
N LYS A 7 -1.32 2.38 -33.03
CA LYS A 7 -1.11 1.19 -33.87
C LYS A 7 -0.48 0.00 -33.14
N LYS A 8 -0.39 0.00 -31.82
CA LYS A 8 0.28 -1.03 -31.01
C LYS A 8 -0.46 -2.38 -30.92
N GLY A 9 -1.19 -2.79 -31.95
CA GLY A 9 -1.63 -4.19 -32.09
C GLY A 9 -2.72 -4.66 -31.12
N GLY A 10 -3.35 -3.77 -30.36
CA GLY A 10 -4.48 -4.09 -29.48
C GLY A 10 -4.18 -5.24 -28.51
N LEU A 11 -5.06 -6.24 -28.46
CA LEU A 11 -4.96 -7.39 -27.55
C LEU A 11 -3.66 -8.22 -27.76
N ASN A 12 -3.19 -8.34 -29.01
CA ASN A 12 -1.98 -9.09 -29.31
C ASN A 12 -0.72 -8.48 -28.67
N ALA A 13 -0.62 -7.16 -28.60
CA ALA A 13 0.50 -6.49 -27.93
C ALA A 13 0.46 -6.67 -26.41
N MET A 14 -0.71 -6.98 -25.84
CA MET A 14 -0.92 -7.17 -24.41
C MET A 14 -0.83 -8.63 -23.97
N TRP A 15 -0.61 -9.57 -24.90
CA TRP A 15 -0.62 -11.00 -24.61
C TRP A 15 0.41 -11.39 -23.55
N PHE A 16 1.60 -10.81 -23.61
CA PHE A 16 2.64 -11.03 -22.61
C PHE A 16 2.19 -10.55 -21.20
N THR A 17 1.60 -9.37 -21.12
CA THR A 17 1.07 -8.82 -19.86
C THR A 17 -0.06 -9.70 -19.31
N ILE A 18 -0.97 -10.15 -20.16
CA ILE A 18 -2.09 -11.03 -19.78
C ILE A 18 -1.56 -12.37 -19.26
N SER A 19 -0.62 -13.00 -19.97
CA SER A 19 -0.04 -14.27 -19.54
C SER A 19 0.68 -14.17 -18.20
N LEU A 20 1.40 -13.08 -17.97
CA LEU A 20 2.08 -12.80 -16.70
C LEU A 20 1.07 -12.62 -15.56
N ILE A 21 -0.02 -11.90 -15.78
CA ILE A 21 -1.09 -11.72 -14.79
C ILE A 21 -1.74 -13.07 -14.44
N ILE A 22 -2.05 -13.88 -15.46
CA ILE A 22 -2.66 -15.21 -15.27
C ILE A 22 -1.75 -16.13 -14.44
N THR A 23 -0.44 -16.03 -14.58
CA THR A 23 0.52 -16.86 -13.83
C THR A 23 0.82 -16.27 -12.44
N ALA A 24 0.85 -14.95 -12.28
CA ALA A 24 1.18 -14.29 -11.03
C ALA A 24 0.03 -14.33 -10.01
N PHE A 25 -1.23 -14.25 -10.42
CA PHE A 25 -2.37 -14.24 -9.50
C PHE A 25 -2.53 -15.51 -8.68
N PRO A 26 -2.42 -16.73 -9.23
CA PRO A 26 -2.42 -17.95 -8.42
C PRO A 26 -1.30 -17.99 -7.40
N LEU A 27 -0.09 -17.53 -7.74
CA LEU A 27 1.03 -17.46 -6.81
C LEU A 27 0.72 -16.51 -5.64
N ALA A 28 0.20 -15.32 -5.94
CA ALA A 28 -0.22 -14.36 -4.92
C ALA A 28 -1.33 -14.93 -4.01
N GLY A 29 -2.29 -15.68 -4.57
CA GLY A 29 -3.34 -16.39 -3.83
C GLY A 29 -2.77 -17.46 -2.90
N LEU A 30 -1.80 -18.25 -3.34
CA LEU A 30 -1.10 -19.24 -2.51
C LEU A 30 -0.35 -18.58 -1.34
N LEU A 31 0.38 -17.50 -1.60
CA LEU A 31 1.09 -16.75 -0.56
C LEU A 31 0.12 -16.18 0.49
N GLN A 32 -1.06 -15.77 0.09
CA GLN A 32 -2.10 -15.28 1.00
C GLN A 32 -2.67 -16.42 1.86
N GLN A 33 -2.92 -17.60 1.29
CA GLN A 33 -3.49 -18.76 2.02
C GLN A 33 -2.52 -19.36 3.03
N THR A 34 -1.21 -19.34 2.77
CA THR A 34 -0.20 -19.92 3.67
C THR A 34 -0.01 -19.16 4.99
N ASN A 35 -0.72 -18.06 5.21
CA ASN A 35 -0.58 -17.18 6.38
C ASN A 35 0.85 -16.65 6.65
N ILE A 36 1.81 -16.95 5.79
CA ILE A 36 3.20 -16.46 5.91
C ILE A 36 3.21 -14.94 5.97
N LEU A 37 2.49 -14.30 5.07
CA LEU A 37 2.40 -12.84 5.01
C LEU A 37 1.78 -12.26 6.28
N LYS A 38 0.71 -12.89 6.81
CA LYS A 38 0.09 -12.49 8.08
C LYS A 38 1.05 -12.62 9.26
N THR A 39 1.86 -13.66 9.29
CA THR A 39 2.84 -13.89 10.36
C THR A 39 3.96 -12.85 10.32
N VAL A 40 4.45 -12.50 9.14
CA VAL A 40 5.50 -11.49 8.96
C VAL A 40 4.98 -10.11 9.36
N VAL A 41 3.81 -9.74 8.90
CA VAL A 41 3.21 -8.41 9.13
C VAL A 41 2.61 -8.31 10.54
N GLY A 42 1.97 -9.37 11.04
CA GLY A 42 1.27 -9.37 12.34
C GLY A 42 2.18 -9.13 13.55
N LYS A 43 3.46 -9.54 13.47
CA LYS A 43 4.43 -9.24 14.54
C LYS A 43 4.74 -7.76 14.67
N SER A 44 4.67 -7.00 13.58
CA SER A 44 4.93 -5.56 13.63
C SER A 44 3.78 -4.76 14.26
N SER A 45 2.54 -5.22 14.16
CA SER A 45 1.38 -4.54 14.73
C SER A 45 1.37 -4.50 16.27
N LEU A 46 1.92 -5.54 16.91
CA LEU A 46 1.94 -5.66 18.37
C LEU A 46 2.83 -4.64 19.10
N ILE A 47 3.76 -4.00 18.37
CA ILE A 47 4.76 -3.08 18.94
C ILE A 47 4.35 -1.61 18.73
N LEU A 48 3.33 -1.35 17.91
CA LEU A 48 2.98 -0.01 17.48
C LEU A 48 2.11 0.70 18.53
N LYS A 49 2.77 1.54 19.32
CA LYS A 49 2.14 2.36 20.38
C LYS A 49 2.01 3.84 20.02
N SER A 50 2.45 4.24 18.84
CA SER A 50 2.42 5.64 18.39
C SER A 50 1.65 5.77 17.08
N PRO A 51 0.78 6.79 16.94
CA PRO A 51 0.08 7.06 15.68
C PRO A 51 1.03 7.20 14.49
N THR A 52 2.14 7.92 14.66
CA THR A 52 3.16 8.08 13.62
C THR A 52 3.78 6.74 13.23
N ALA A 53 4.12 5.88 14.21
CA ALA A 53 4.68 4.55 13.93
C ALA A 53 3.65 3.65 13.22
N ALA A 54 2.38 3.69 13.61
CA ALA A 54 1.32 2.93 12.97
C ALA A 54 1.12 3.36 11.51
N ILE A 55 1.08 4.67 11.23
CA ILE A 55 0.95 5.21 9.87
C ILE A 55 2.19 4.85 9.03
N THR A 56 3.40 5.04 9.57
CA THR A 56 4.63 4.67 8.86
C THR A 56 4.69 3.18 8.54
N ALA A 57 4.31 2.32 9.48
CA ALA A 57 4.26 0.88 9.25
C ALA A 57 3.21 0.50 8.19
N SER A 58 2.05 1.15 8.21
CA SER A 58 1.00 0.94 7.20
C SER A 58 1.34 1.50 5.82
N LEU A 59 2.33 2.39 5.71
CA LEU A 59 2.92 2.82 4.43
C LEU A 59 3.99 1.84 3.93
N VAL A 60 4.89 1.41 4.79
CA VAL A 60 6.01 0.52 4.39
C VAL A 60 5.52 -0.89 4.05
N THR A 61 4.57 -1.42 4.82
CA THR A 61 4.07 -2.79 4.64
C THR A 61 3.48 -3.05 3.25
N PRO A 62 2.58 -2.20 2.69
CA PRO A 62 2.05 -2.44 1.34
C PRO A 62 3.13 -2.38 0.27
N ALA A 63 4.13 -1.50 0.39
CA ALA A 63 5.24 -1.42 -0.56
C ALA A 63 6.04 -2.73 -0.58
N VAL A 64 6.42 -3.25 0.59
CA VAL A 64 7.15 -4.52 0.72
C VAL A 64 6.31 -5.69 0.18
N LEU A 65 5.04 -5.76 0.55
CA LEU A 65 4.12 -6.80 0.06
C LEU A 65 3.90 -6.70 -1.45
N CYS A 66 3.82 -5.49 -2.02
CA CYS A 66 3.72 -5.27 -3.46
C CYS A 66 4.94 -5.84 -4.21
N ILE A 67 6.14 -5.61 -3.68
CA ILE A 67 7.38 -6.18 -4.24
C ILE A 67 7.35 -7.71 -4.19
N ILE A 68 6.96 -8.29 -3.04
CA ILE A 68 6.97 -9.75 -2.85
C ILE A 68 5.90 -10.44 -3.70
N THR A 69 4.69 -9.89 -3.73
CA THR A 69 3.53 -10.57 -4.35
C THR A 69 3.34 -10.22 -5.82
N GLY A 70 3.87 -9.09 -6.29
CA GLY A 70 3.61 -8.57 -7.64
C GLY A 70 2.14 -8.22 -7.91
N ALA A 71 1.35 -8.02 -6.84
CA ALA A 71 -0.08 -7.72 -6.93
C ALA A 71 -0.44 -6.58 -5.95
N SER A 72 -1.38 -5.70 -6.32
CA SER A 72 -1.79 -4.56 -5.47
C SER A 72 -2.88 -4.93 -4.46
N TYR A 73 -3.79 -5.85 -4.80
CA TYR A 73 -4.92 -6.19 -3.94
C TYR A 73 -4.50 -6.93 -2.66
N VAL A 74 -3.47 -7.80 -2.74
CA VAL A 74 -2.96 -8.56 -1.56
C VAL A 74 -2.41 -7.61 -0.50
N PRO A 75 -1.51 -6.67 -0.84
CA PRO A 75 -1.05 -5.64 0.09
C PRO A 75 -2.18 -4.86 0.74
N ALA A 76 -3.16 -4.40 -0.04
CA ALA A 76 -4.28 -3.61 0.48
C ALA A 76 -5.10 -4.40 1.52
N VAL A 77 -5.51 -5.62 1.20
CA VAL A 77 -6.31 -6.47 2.11
C VAL A 77 -5.53 -6.83 3.37
N LEU A 78 -4.26 -7.24 3.24
CA LEU A 78 -3.44 -7.64 4.38
C LEU A 78 -3.11 -6.45 5.29
N THR A 79 -2.82 -5.29 4.72
CA THR A 79 -2.56 -4.07 5.49
C THR A 79 -3.80 -3.65 6.28
N ALA A 80 -4.97 -3.65 5.64
CA ALA A 80 -6.24 -3.34 6.29
C ALA A 80 -6.56 -4.33 7.42
N ALA A 81 -6.38 -5.62 7.18
CA ALA A 81 -6.63 -6.67 8.18
C ALA A 81 -5.65 -6.63 9.36
N THR A 82 -4.39 -6.21 9.12
CA THR A 82 -3.36 -6.21 10.15
C THR A 82 -3.39 -4.96 11.02
N TYR A 83 -3.59 -3.80 10.41
CA TYR A 83 -3.51 -2.52 11.11
C TYR A 83 -4.88 -1.96 11.51
N GLY A 84 -5.99 -2.57 11.08
CA GLY A 84 -7.33 -2.11 11.39
C GLY A 84 -7.56 -1.93 12.90
N ASP A 85 -7.27 -2.97 13.69
CA ASP A 85 -7.43 -2.92 15.15
C ASP A 85 -6.46 -1.93 15.82
N VAL A 86 -5.23 -1.81 15.31
CA VAL A 86 -4.24 -0.85 15.80
C VAL A 86 -4.71 0.58 15.58
N TYR A 87 -5.33 0.86 14.43
CA TYR A 87 -5.89 2.18 14.13
C TYR A 87 -7.08 2.50 15.01
N ASP A 88 -7.95 1.52 15.28
CA ASP A 88 -9.08 1.69 16.20
C ASP A 88 -8.59 1.94 17.63
N ASP A 89 -7.58 1.21 18.11
CA ASP A 89 -6.98 1.38 19.43
C ASP A 89 -6.29 2.76 19.59
N LEU A 90 -5.76 3.30 18.50
CA LEU A 90 -5.13 4.63 18.45
C LEU A 90 -6.12 5.76 18.11
N GLU A 91 -7.41 5.45 18.00
CA GLU A 91 -8.48 6.39 17.59
C GLU A 91 -8.23 7.05 16.21
N LEU A 92 -7.40 6.42 15.36
CA LEU A 92 -7.14 6.88 13.99
C LEU A 92 -8.32 6.50 13.07
N ASP A 93 -8.71 7.42 12.20
CA ASP A 93 -9.73 7.12 11.19
C ASP A 93 -9.20 6.10 10.16
N ARG A 94 -9.98 5.07 9.88
CA ARG A 94 -9.65 4.04 8.88
C ARG A 94 -9.42 4.60 7.46
N LYS A 95 -9.88 5.84 7.19
CA LYS A 95 -9.55 6.55 5.95
C LYS A 95 -8.04 6.79 5.79
N VAL A 96 -7.34 7.04 6.91
CA VAL A 96 -5.88 7.21 6.90
C VAL A 96 -5.20 5.89 6.54
N LEU A 97 -5.72 4.75 7.04
CA LEU A 97 -5.22 3.42 6.69
C LEU A 97 -5.44 3.11 5.20
N SER A 98 -6.64 3.38 4.69
CA SER A 98 -6.97 3.18 3.27
C SER A 98 -6.06 4.01 2.37
N ARG A 99 -5.85 5.29 2.71
CA ARG A 99 -4.94 6.17 1.98
C ARG A 99 -3.51 5.62 2.01
N SER A 100 -2.99 5.21 3.17
CA SER A 100 -1.64 4.63 3.27
C SER A 100 -1.47 3.39 2.39
N GLY A 101 -2.52 2.57 2.27
CA GLY A 101 -2.53 1.41 1.38
C GLY A 101 -2.45 1.78 -0.10
N GLU A 102 -3.12 2.86 -0.50
CA GLU A 102 -3.08 3.36 -1.88
C GLU A 102 -1.77 4.05 -2.21
N ASP A 103 -1.27 4.93 -1.34
CA ASP A 103 -0.05 5.72 -1.55
C ASP A 103 1.17 4.81 -1.85
N THR A 104 1.25 3.66 -1.21
CA THR A 104 2.41 2.76 -1.36
C THR A 104 2.07 1.40 -1.97
N GLY A 105 0.84 0.92 -1.88
CA GLY A 105 0.42 -0.34 -2.50
C GLY A 105 0.14 -0.19 -4.00
N THR A 106 -0.55 0.88 -4.39
CA THR A 106 -0.98 1.10 -5.77
C THR A 106 -0.01 1.98 -6.54
N LEU A 107 0.35 3.15 -6.01
CA LEU A 107 1.23 4.10 -6.71
C LEU A 107 2.68 3.60 -6.80
N PHE A 108 3.11 2.75 -5.89
CA PHE A 108 4.44 2.13 -5.94
C PHE A 108 4.53 0.97 -6.96
N SER A 109 3.40 0.38 -7.33
CA SER A 109 3.36 -0.81 -8.18
C SER A 109 4.07 -0.70 -9.54
N PRO A 110 4.13 0.46 -10.25
CA PRO A 110 4.87 0.58 -11.49
C PRO A 110 6.40 0.46 -11.35
N PHE A 111 6.94 0.59 -10.14
CA PHE A 111 8.38 0.36 -9.90
C PHE A 111 8.77 -1.13 -9.90
N VAL A 112 7.80 -2.02 -9.74
CA VAL A 112 8.05 -3.46 -9.63
C VAL A 112 7.99 -4.10 -11.00
N PRO A 113 9.13 -4.60 -11.57
CA PRO A 113 9.18 -5.08 -12.95
C PRO A 113 8.27 -6.27 -13.24
N TRP A 114 8.00 -7.10 -12.22
CA TRP A 114 7.11 -8.27 -12.32
C TRP A 114 5.66 -7.99 -11.90
N HIS A 115 5.36 -6.78 -11.48
CA HIS A 115 3.99 -6.35 -11.22
C HIS A 115 3.26 -6.05 -12.54
N GLY A 116 1.94 -6.34 -12.58
CA GLY A 116 1.14 -6.08 -13.79
C GLY A 116 1.25 -4.63 -14.29
N SER A 117 1.30 -3.65 -13.39
CA SER A 117 1.50 -2.24 -13.75
C SER A 117 2.89 -1.98 -14.32
N GLY A 118 3.95 -2.55 -13.72
CA GLY A 118 5.32 -2.40 -14.22
C GLY A 118 5.49 -2.97 -15.62
N VAL A 119 4.94 -4.17 -15.86
CA VAL A 119 4.93 -4.81 -17.18
C VAL A 119 4.12 -3.98 -18.19
N TYR A 120 2.95 -3.47 -17.79
CA TYR A 120 2.13 -2.63 -18.65
C TYR A 120 2.86 -1.35 -19.07
N PHE A 121 3.45 -0.62 -18.11
CA PHE A 121 4.22 0.60 -18.41
C PHE A 121 5.42 0.30 -19.30
N SER A 122 6.20 -0.73 -18.97
CA SER A 122 7.36 -1.13 -19.76
C SER A 122 6.96 -1.50 -21.21
N SER A 123 5.91 -2.28 -21.40
CA SER A 123 5.43 -2.66 -22.72
C SER A 123 4.86 -1.49 -23.53
N THR A 124 4.19 -0.55 -22.85
CA THR A 124 3.58 0.62 -23.47
C THR A 124 4.62 1.67 -23.89
N LEU A 125 5.57 1.95 -23.00
CA LEU A 125 6.64 2.92 -23.23
C LEU A 125 7.73 2.35 -24.16
N GLY A 126 7.89 1.01 -24.19
CA GLY A 126 8.94 0.34 -24.96
C GLY A 126 10.30 0.42 -24.30
N VAL A 127 10.37 0.67 -22.99
CA VAL A 127 11.60 0.76 -22.20
C VAL A 127 11.49 -0.09 -20.92
N PRO A 128 12.60 -0.65 -20.42
CA PRO A 128 12.62 -1.39 -19.17
C PRO A 128 12.15 -0.54 -17.98
N THR A 129 11.62 -1.20 -16.96
CA THR A 129 11.14 -0.53 -15.73
C THR A 129 12.20 0.35 -15.09
N LEU A 130 13.46 -0.11 -15.03
CA LEU A 130 14.56 0.64 -14.42
C LEU A 130 14.90 1.93 -15.15
N GLU A 131 14.60 2.03 -16.44
CA GLU A 131 14.87 3.23 -17.23
C GLU A 131 13.81 4.32 -17.01
N TYR A 132 12.52 3.97 -16.87
CA TYR A 132 11.48 4.97 -16.61
C TYR A 132 11.28 5.26 -15.11
N ALA A 133 11.70 4.37 -14.23
CA ALA A 133 11.50 4.53 -12.78
C ALA A 133 11.99 5.87 -12.22
N PRO A 134 13.18 6.42 -12.59
CA PRO A 134 13.63 7.71 -12.11
C PRO A 134 12.72 8.88 -12.53
N TYR A 135 12.03 8.75 -13.66
CA TYR A 135 11.13 9.76 -14.21
C TYR A 135 9.69 9.64 -13.73
N TYR A 136 9.37 8.58 -13.00
CA TYR A 136 8.05 8.38 -12.41
C TYR A 136 7.94 9.14 -11.08
N PHE A 137 7.94 10.49 -11.18
CA PHE A 137 7.96 11.38 -10.02
C PHE A 137 6.81 11.16 -9.03
N LEU A 138 5.62 10.82 -9.52
CA LEU A 138 4.47 10.55 -8.67
C LEU A 138 4.75 9.40 -7.69
N GLY A 139 5.34 8.32 -8.16
CA GLY A 139 5.67 7.15 -7.34
C GLY A 139 6.74 7.42 -6.27
N TRP A 140 7.61 8.43 -6.46
CA TRP A 140 8.59 8.85 -5.47
C TRP A 140 8.05 9.89 -4.51
N LEU A 141 7.36 10.91 -5.05
CA LEU A 141 6.89 12.05 -4.25
C LEU A 141 5.76 11.66 -3.32
N ASP A 142 4.84 10.81 -3.75
CA ASP A 142 3.67 10.46 -2.97
C ASP A 142 4.01 9.74 -1.65
N PRO A 143 4.85 8.67 -1.61
CA PRO A 143 5.29 8.06 -0.36
C PRO A 143 6.07 9.03 0.55
N LEU A 144 6.87 9.95 -0.04
CA LEU A 144 7.60 10.95 0.73
C LEU A 144 6.66 11.96 1.39
N VAL A 145 5.65 12.43 0.64
CA VAL A 145 4.62 13.32 1.17
C VAL A 145 3.78 12.61 2.23
N ALA A 146 3.42 11.35 2.02
CA ALA A 146 2.69 10.56 2.99
C ALA A 146 3.48 10.36 4.29
N LEU A 147 4.78 10.10 4.22
CA LEU A 147 5.67 10.06 5.38
C LEU A 147 5.77 11.43 6.06
N PHE A 148 5.94 12.50 5.31
CA PHE A 148 5.95 13.86 5.86
C PHE A 148 4.65 14.16 6.60
N CYS A 149 3.50 13.81 6.04
CA CYS A 149 2.19 13.92 6.69
C CYS A 149 2.10 13.09 7.98
N ALA A 150 2.67 11.89 7.99
CA ALA A 150 2.70 11.02 9.17
C ALA A 150 3.52 11.64 10.32
N PHE A 151 4.66 12.28 10.01
CA PHE A 151 5.52 12.93 11.01
C PHE A 151 4.96 14.26 11.51
N THR A 152 4.40 15.06 10.61
CA THR A 152 3.84 16.38 10.98
C THR A 152 2.43 16.30 11.56
N GLY A 153 1.73 15.19 11.35
CA GLY A 153 0.30 15.03 11.68
C GLY A 153 -0.63 15.79 10.72
N TRP A 154 -0.09 16.37 9.65
CA TRP A 154 -0.90 17.06 8.65
C TRP A 154 -1.69 16.05 7.80
N GLY A 155 -3.01 16.23 7.75
CA GLY A 155 -3.89 15.28 7.05
C GLY A 155 -4.11 13.95 7.78
N VAL A 156 -3.70 13.83 9.04
CA VAL A 156 -4.07 12.72 9.92
C VAL A 156 -5.41 13.01 10.55
N PHE A 157 -6.37 12.11 10.36
CA PHE A 157 -7.73 12.22 10.91
C PHE A 157 -7.92 11.19 12.02
N TYR A 158 -8.66 11.60 13.05
CA TYR A 158 -9.07 10.75 14.17
C TYR A 158 -10.58 10.50 14.11
N THR A 159 -11.03 9.40 14.70
CA THR A 159 -12.41 8.90 14.63
C THR A 159 -13.48 9.91 15.05
N GLU A 160 -13.16 10.86 15.94
CA GLU A 160 -14.09 11.91 16.39
C GLU A 160 -14.02 13.20 15.55
N GLY A 161 -13.55 13.12 14.30
CA GLY A 161 -13.42 14.30 13.42
C GLY A 161 -12.30 15.26 13.82
N ARG A 162 -11.48 14.89 14.80
CA ARG A 162 -10.30 15.67 15.21
C ARG A 162 -9.23 15.57 14.12
N ARG A 163 -8.64 16.68 13.76
CA ARG A 163 -7.48 16.74 12.86
C ARG A 163 -6.20 16.75 13.67
N GLY A 164 -5.20 16.00 13.22
CA GLY A 164 -3.97 15.71 13.96
C GLY A 164 -3.07 16.89 14.30
N TRP A 165 -3.31 18.08 13.73
CA TRP A 165 -2.47 19.24 14.04
C TRP A 165 -2.82 19.82 15.42
N GLY A 166 -1.87 19.77 16.34
CA GLY A 166 -1.90 20.53 17.60
C GLY A 166 -2.24 19.76 18.87
N LYS A 167 -2.45 18.44 18.82
CA LYS A 167 -2.56 17.65 20.05
C LYS A 167 -1.44 16.63 20.18
N LYS A 168 -0.59 16.88 21.18
CA LYS A 168 0.37 15.96 21.76
C LYS A 168 -0.27 14.58 21.90
N ASN A 169 0.38 13.54 21.33
CA ASN A 169 -0.01 12.14 21.43
C ASN A 169 -0.41 11.76 22.85
N ARG A 170 -1.70 11.77 23.15
CA ARG A 170 -2.24 11.14 24.35
C ARG A 170 -2.80 9.80 23.93
N TYR A 171 -2.12 8.74 24.35
CA TYR A 171 -2.71 7.41 24.39
C TYR A 171 -3.89 7.47 25.36
N VAL A 172 -5.07 7.53 24.84
CA VAL A 172 -6.25 7.16 25.60
C VAL A 172 -6.40 5.67 25.41
N LYS A 173 -5.86 4.90 26.35
CA LYS A 173 -6.19 3.51 26.52
C LYS A 173 -7.70 3.49 26.75
N LYS A 174 -8.46 3.09 25.76
CA LYS A 174 -9.87 2.76 25.96
C LYS A 174 -9.86 1.57 26.89
N ASP A 175 -10.12 1.78 28.16
CA ASP A 175 -10.46 0.68 29.05
C ASP A 175 -11.60 -0.05 28.35
N LYS A 176 -11.32 -1.28 27.92
CA LYS A 176 -12.38 -2.22 27.55
C LYS A 176 -13.19 -2.38 28.83
N GLN A 177 -14.18 -1.53 29.02
CA GLN A 177 -15.26 -1.87 29.91
C GLN A 177 -15.89 -3.11 29.31
N VAL A 178 -15.46 -4.20 29.87
CA VAL A 178 -16.18 -5.46 29.80
C VAL A 178 -17.62 -5.10 30.14
N SER A 179 -18.48 -5.07 29.14
CA SER A 179 -19.91 -5.11 29.37
C SER A 179 -20.20 -6.51 29.90
N ALA A 180 -19.99 -6.67 31.21
CA ALA A 180 -20.68 -7.66 31.97
C ALA A 180 -22.11 -7.11 32.15
N ASN A 181 -23.02 -7.60 31.32
CA ASN A 181 -24.41 -7.89 31.65
C ASN A 181 -25.01 -8.72 30.51
#